data_86752a92ede02c8f8e935acc60fb1ff4
#
_entry.id   86752a92ede02c8f8e935acc60fb1ff4
#
_cell.length_a   1.000
_cell.length_b   1.000
_cell.length_c   1.000
_cell.angle_alpha   90.00
_cell.angle_beta   90.00
_cell.angle_gamma   90.00
#
_symmetry.space_group_name_H-M   'P 1'
#
loop_
_entity.id
_entity.type
_entity.pdbx_description
1 polymer ?
#
loop_
_entity_poly.entity_id
_entity_poly.type
_entity_poly.pdbx_seq_one_letter_code
_entity_poly.pdbx_strand_id
1 'polypeptide(L)'
;MNDRPNIIFINTDQHTWDAVSALGNQYVKTPNIDWIHREGIAFRKSYSADPVCAPARASWMTGVYGSENGVPFNGGHMHADIPDLGQLLNQGGYHAVHSGKWHVEGRDVRDSFNNLYVGKAHIGASGGEFYDKVSTHAVIAFFDSYDDVKPFFLHMGIIDPHDICQYQHNHEDKVMPGPFEQFLSVNDELPPLPENFSYDGDETVLQQVFRRGDDPLIHPAIHKRVKDWTELQWRFMAWNHNRFVEAADDHIGMVLNALFNSRFSDNTIIIFSVDHGEANGRHESFQKFSLYEESIRVPFVIASLGNKFVIPKNVIDDRHFISGVDLMPTVLDYAGIDVPEHVQGRSLKPLVEQSDVQWRTFAYVESNYWARAVITERYKYVMEYRPRIEEDFIPIGPDQESVGKEQLFDLANDPMETENLSGDSVYSDILNGCRKKLLLMESELKRRPLDGGRSRETVLDWSRPLNARWQNKVN
;
A
#
# COMPACT_ATOMS: atom_id res chain seq x y z
N MET A 1 27.39 25.23 2.83
CA MET A 1 26.85 23.99 2.22
C MET A 1 25.51 23.76 2.89
N ASN A 2 24.50 23.42 2.14
CA ASN A 2 23.17 23.16 2.70
C ASN A 2 23.25 21.88 3.55
N ASP A 3 22.94 21.95 4.84
CA ASP A 3 23.03 20.79 5.76
C ASP A 3 21.83 19.86 5.66
N ARG A 4 20.85 20.19 4.81
CA ARG A 4 19.66 19.38 4.58
C ARG A 4 19.90 18.30 3.50
N PRO A 5 19.36 17.08 3.65
CA PRO A 5 19.55 15.98 2.68
C PRO A 5 18.77 16.21 1.40
N ASN A 6 19.20 15.62 0.31
CA ASN A 6 18.29 15.21 -0.73
C ASN A 6 17.50 13.99 -0.22
N ILE A 7 16.24 13.87 -0.58
CA ILE A 7 15.39 12.77 -0.15
C ILE A 7 14.76 12.14 -1.39
N ILE A 8 14.90 10.84 -1.52
CA ILE A 8 14.27 10.07 -2.60
C ILE A 8 13.29 9.10 -1.98
N PHE A 9 12.02 9.20 -2.35
CA PHE A 9 11.01 8.21 -2.05
C PHE A 9 10.73 7.39 -3.30
N ILE A 10 11.06 6.10 -3.25
CA ILE A 10 10.79 5.13 -4.30
C ILE A 10 9.68 4.21 -3.80
N ASN A 11 8.64 4.04 -4.58
CA ASN A 11 7.63 3.04 -4.29
C ASN A 11 7.29 2.20 -5.51
N THR A 12 6.93 0.94 -5.27
CA THR A 12 6.27 0.04 -6.21
C THR A 12 4.78 -0.05 -5.89
N ASP A 13 3.96 -0.60 -6.78
CA ASP A 13 2.51 -0.73 -6.63
C ASP A 13 2.10 -2.20 -6.59
N GLN A 14 1.29 -2.56 -5.60
CA GLN A 14 0.73 -3.92 -5.47
C GLN A 14 1.82 -5.00 -5.25
N HIS A 15 2.79 -4.69 -4.41
CA HIS A 15 3.94 -5.53 -4.13
C HIS A 15 3.80 -6.17 -2.74
N THR A 16 3.56 -7.47 -2.69
CA THR A 16 3.42 -8.19 -1.41
C THR A 16 4.71 -8.12 -0.59
N TRP A 17 4.58 -7.94 0.73
CA TRP A 17 5.68 -7.63 1.64
C TRP A 17 6.83 -8.66 1.62
N ASP A 18 6.52 -9.92 1.31
CA ASP A 18 7.46 -11.04 1.29
C ASP A 18 8.02 -11.36 -0.10
N ALA A 19 7.63 -10.61 -1.15
CA ALA A 19 8.25 -10.75 -2.47
C ALA A 19 9.56 -9.95 -2.56
N VAL A 20 10.46 -10.19 -1.59
CA VAL A 20 11.79 -9.58 -1.48
C VAL A 20 12.80 -10.68 -1.13
N SER A 21 13.88 -10.83 -1.90
CA SER A 21 14.85 -11.91 -1.69
C SER A 21 15.60 -11.80 -0.37
N ALA A 22 15.88 -10.59 0.13
CA ALA A 22 16.47 -10.38 1.46
C ALA A 22 15.58 -10.87 2.61
N LEU A 23 14.27 -11.05 2.39
CA LEU A 23 13.33 -11.57 3.38
C LEU A 23 13.15 -13.10 3.28
N GLY A 24 13.95 -13.76 2.44
CA GLY A 24 13.99 -15.22 2.32
C GLY A 24 13.15 -15.81 1.19
N ASN A 25 12.54 -15.01 0.35
CA ASN A 25 11.81 -15.50 -0.81
C ASN A 25 12.78 -16.00 -1.89
N GLN A 26 12.77 -17.30 -2.13
CA GLN A 26 13.67 -17.94 -3.11
C GLN A 26 13.16 -17.90 -4.55
N TYR A 27 11.92 -17.45 -4.77
CA TYR A 27 11.27 -17.41 -6.09
C TYR A 27 11.32 -16.03 -6.76
N VAL A 28 11.94 -15.05 -6.10
CA VAL A 28 12.11 -13.68 -6.58
C VAL A 28 13.56 -13.24 -6.39
N LYS A 29 14.06 -12.38 -7.27
CA LYS A 29 15.40 -11.80 -7.20
C LYS A 29 15.29 -10.29 -7.18
N THR A 30 15.60 -9.69 -6.05
CA THR A 30 15.50 -8.22 -5.83
C THR A 30 16.81 -7.63 -5.33
N PRO A 31 17.93 -7.78 -6.07
CA PRO A 31 19.26 -7.39 -5.57
C PRO A 31 19.35 -5.90 -5.22
N ASN A 32 18.56 -5.04 -5.84
CA ASN A 32 18.56 -3.60 -5.62
C ASN A 32 17.74 -3.19 -4.41
N ILE A 33 16.55 -3.79 -4.23
CA ILE A 33 15.75 -3.65 -3.00
C ILE A 33 16.54 -4.26 -1.82
N ASP A 34 17.20 -5.41 -2.02
CA ASP A 34 18.06 -6.04 -1.01
C ASP A 34 19.23 -5.12 -0.62
N TRP A 35 19.78 -4.35 -1.58
CA TRP A 35 20.79 -3.35 -1.28
C TRP A 35 20.22 -2.26 -0.35
N ILE A 36 19.01 -1.74 -0.61
CA ILE A 36 18.37 -0.75 0.26
C ILE A 36 18.17 -1.31 1.66
N HIS A 37 17.71 -2.56 1.78
CA HIS A 37 17.57 -3.26 3.07
C HIS A 37 18.89 -3.38 3.82
N ARG A 38 19.98 -3.73 3.13
CA ARG A 38 21.31 -3.89 3.73
C ARG A 38 21.91 -2.57 4.18
N GLU A 39 21.69 -1.49 3.43
CA GLU A 39 22.25 -0.17 3.72
C GLU A 39 21.37 0.68 4.65
N GLY A 40 20.27 0.13 5.15
CA GLY A 40 19.28 0.85 5.94
C GLY A 40 18.70 0.09 7.12
N ILE A 41 17.66 0.69 7.67
CA ILE A 41 16.76 0.10 8.67
C ILE A 41 15.43 -0.23 8.01
N ALA A 42 15.01 -1.49 8.14
CA ALA A 42 13.73 -2.00 7.64
C ALA A 42 12.75 -2.20 8.80
N PHE A 43 11.55 -1.67 8.68
CA PHE A 43 10.49 -1.80 9.67
C PHE A 43 9.58 -2.98 9.33
N ARG A 44 9.63 -4.05 10.13
CA ARG A 44 8.90 -5.29 9.85
C ARG A 44 7.38 -5.17 10.08
N LYS A 45 6.97 -4.33 11.04
CA LYS A 45 5.55 -4.06 11.37
C LYS A 45 5.07 -2.79 10.67
N SER A 46 5.26 -2.73 9.36
CA SER A 46 4.81 -1.62 8.52
C SER A 46 3.54 -1.99 7.77
N TYR A 47 2.56 -1.10 7.81
CA TYR A 47 1.23 -1.33 7.25
C TYR A 47 0.81 -0.19 6.33
N SER A 48 0.16 -0.54 5.22
CA SER A 48 -0.57 0.43 4.42
C SER A 48 -1.65 1.11 5.26
N ALA A 49 -1.93 2.36 5.00
CA ALA A 49 -3.06 3.04 5.65
C ALA A 49 -4.41 2.52 5.16
N ASP A 50 -4.46 2.09 3.88
CA ASP A 50 -5.59 1.43 3.23
C ASP A 50 -5.04 0.55 2.09
N PRO A 51 -5.42 -0.72 1.96
CA PRO A 51 -4.88 -1.61 0.93
C PRO A 51 -5.46 -1.35 -0.47
N VAL A 52 -5.52 -0.07 -0.86
CA VAL A 52 -5.97 0.39 -2.18
C VAL A 52 -5.09 1.57 -2.63
N CYS A 53 -4.75 1.61 -3.93
CA CYS A 53 -3.72 2.52 -4.45
C CYS A 53 -3.97 4.00 -4.11
N ALA A 54 -5.11 4.59 -4.51
CA ALA A 54 -5.35 6.02 -4.31
C ALA A 54 -5.44 6.40 -2.81
N PRO A 55 -6.16 5.66 -1.95
CA PRO A 55 -6.15 5.90 -0.51
C PRO A 55 -4.77 5.83 0.15
N ALA A 56 -4.00 4.77 -0.16
CA ALA A 56 -2.64 4.62 0.36
C ALA A 56 -1.74 5.78 -0.04
N ARG A 57 -1.78 6.16 -1.32
CA ARG A 57 -0.96 7.25 -1.87
C ARG A 57 -1.38 8.62 -1.35
N ALA A 58 -2.69 8.87 -1.24
CA ALA A 58 -3.21 10.09 -0.61
C ALA A 58 -2.76 10.20 0.85
N SER A 59 -2.76 9.08 1.59
CA SER A 59 -2.28 9.03 2.97
C SER A 59 -0.78 9.30 3.09
N TRP A 60 0.04 8.83 2.15
CA TRP A 60 1.46 9.18 2.07
C TRP A 60 1.68 10.68 1.87
N MET A 61 0.88 11.28 0.98
CA MET A 61 1.08 12.68 0.59
C MET A 61 0.49 13.68 1.59
N THR A 62 -0.44 13.26 2.43
CA THR A 62 -1.11 14.15 3.39
C THR A 62 -0.76 13.85 4.85
N GLY A 63 -0.23 12.66 5.15
CA GLY A 63 -0.04 12.19 6.53
C GLY A 63 -1.35 11.92 7.28
N VAL A 64 -2.48 11.77 6.55
CA VAL A 64 -3.84 11.66 7.08
C VAL A 64 -4.54 10.46 6.44
N TYR A 65 -5.38 9.75 7.20
CA TYR A 65 -6.14 8.61 6.69
C TYR A 65 -7.18 9.00 5.62
N GLY A 66 -7.52 8.05 4.75
CA GLY A 66 -8.42 8.26 3.62
C GLY A 66 -9.78 8.82 4.00
N SER A 67 -10.34 8.40 5.15
CA SER A 67 -11.61 8.90 5.67
C SER A 67 -11.62 10.39 6.05
N GLU A 68 -10.44 10.99 6.26
CA GLU A 68 -10.31 12.42 6.54
C GLU A 68 -9.76 13.23 5.35
N ASN A 69 -8.88 12.64 4.54
CA ASN A 69 -8.29 13.37 3.42
C ASN A 69 -9.18 13.43 2.17
N GLY A 70 -10.31 12.71 2.17
CA GLY A 70 -11.28 12.69 1.06
C GLY A 70 -11.04 11.58 0.03
N VAL A 71 -10.05 10.71 0.22
CA VAL A 71 -9.73 9.60 -0.69
C VAL A 71 -9.82 8.25 0.02
N PRO A 72 -11.00 7.80 0.43
CA PRO A 72 -11.17 6.51 1.10
C PRO A 72 -11.32 5.32 0.14
N PHE A 73 -11.33 5.55 -1.18
CA PHE A 73 -11.39 4.57 -2.26
C PHE A 73 -10.85 5.16 -3.56
N ASN A 74 -10.55 4.32 -4.55
CA ASN A 74 -10.19 4.80 -5.89
C ASN A 74 -11.35 5.57 -6.51
N GLY A 75 -11.14 6.84 -6.83
CA GLY A 75 -12.16 7.77 -7.31
C GLY A 75 -12.66 8.76 -6.24
N GLY A 76 -12.16 8.68 -5.00
CA GLY A 76 -12.31 9.73 -4.01
C GLY A 76 -11.42 10.94 -4.35
N HIS A 77 -11.84 12.15 -4.02
CA HIS A 77 -11.05 13.34 -4.30
C HIS A 77 -10.45 13.93 -3.03
N MET A 78 -9.15 14.12 -3.03
CA MET A 78 -8.45 14.74 -1.93
C MET A 78 -8.99 16.15 -1.68
N HIS A 79 -9.28 16.47 -0.42
CA HIS A 79 -9.75 17.81 -0.03
C HIS A 79 -8.74 18.88 -0.42
N ALA A 80 -9.21 19.94 -1.08
CA ALA A 80 -8.36 20.98 -1.66
C ALA A 80 -7.61 21.79 -0.60
N ASP A 81 -8.15 21.90 0.62
CA ASP A 81 -7.58 22.65 1.74
C ASP A 81 -6.53 21.89 2.55
N ILE A 82 -6.36 20.59 2.30
CA ILE A 82 -5.28 19.81 2.92
C ILE A 82 -4.02 19.97 2.07
N PRO A 83 -2.94 20.58 2.59
CA PRO A 83 -1.69 20.68 1.86
C PRO A 83 -1.05 19.29 1.73
N ASP A 84 -0.46 19.00 0.58
CA ASP A 84 0.32 17.79 0.39
C ASP A 84 1.81 18.00 0.60
N LEU A 85 2.52 16.88 0.67
CA LEU A 85 3.96 16.85 0.92
C LEU A 85 4.76 17.70 -0.07
N GLY A 86 4.40 17.67 -1.37
CA GLY A 86 5.12 18.45 -2.40
C GLY A 86 4.97 19.94 -2.19
N GLN A 87 3.76 20.40 -1.83
CA GLN A 87 3.49 21.81 -1.54
C GLN A 87 4.29 22.28 -0.31
N LEU A 88 4.28 21.51 0.77
CA LEU A 88 5.00 21.86 2.00
C LEU A 88 6.53 21.88 1.77
N LEU A 89 7.06 20.93 1.03
CA LEU A 89 8.48 20.88 0.67
C LEU A 89 8.91 22.09 -0.18
N ASN A 90 8.11 22.46 -1.19
CA ASN A 90 8.38 23.64 -2.00
C ASN A 90 8.36 24.93 -1.16
N GLN A 91 7.37 25.07 -0.26
CA GLN A 91 7.30 26.20 0.69
C GLN A 91 8.50 26.20 1.63
N GLY A 92 8.97 25.04 2.06
CA GLY A 92 10.15 24.86 2.92
C GLY A 92 11.50 24.99 2.18
N GLY A 93 11.49 25.32 0.89
CA GLY A 93 12.71 25.60 0.12
C GLY A 93 13.38 24.37 -0.48
N TYR A 94 12.69 23.26 -0.57
CA TYR A 94 13.09 22.10 -1.40
C TYR A 94 12.66 22.31 -2.85
N HIS A 95 13.24 21.54 -3.75
CA HIS A 95 12.75 21.32 -5.09
C HIS A 95 12.00 19.98 -5.11
N ALA A 96 10.67 20.02 -5.03
CA ALA A 96 9.85 18.82 -5.05
C ALA A 96 9.66 18.31 -6.48
N VAL A 97 10.02 17.06 -6.75
CA VAL A 97 10.06 16.44 -8.08
C VAL A 97 9.28 15.13 -8.06
N HIS A 98 8.57 14.84 -9.14
CA HIS A 98 7.81 13.59 -9.29
C HIS A 98 8.06 12.93 -10.65
N SER A 99 8.09 11.60 -10.68
CA SER A 99 8.11 10.79 -11.89
C SER A 99 7.33 9.48 -11.68
N GLY A 100 6.48 9.12 -12.65
CA GLY A 100 5.77 7.84 -12.67
C GLY A 100 4.33 7.91 -12.17
N LYS A 101 3.88 6.88 -11.45
CA LYS A 101 2.50 6.76 -10.98
C LYS A 101 2.21 7.71 -9.83
N TRP A 102 1.26 8.63 -10.04
CA TRP A 102 0.77 9.54 -9.02
C TRP A 102 -0.44 8.97 -8.27
N HIS A 103 -1.55 8.82 -8.95
CA HIS A 103 -2.80 8.24 -8.48
C HIS A 103 -3.31 8.82 -7.14
N VAL A 104 -3.17 10.13 -6.97
CA VAL A 104 -3.83 10.90 -5.90
C VAL A 104 -4.92 11.72 -6.55
N GLU A 105 -6.13 11.22 -6.51
CA GLU A 105 -7.26 11.80 -7.21
C GLU A 105 -7.70 13.11 -6.54
N GLY A 106 -8.24 14.02 -7.34
CA GLY A 106 -8.61 15.37 -6.89
C GLY A 106 -7.44 16.35 -6.76
N ARG A 107 -6.19 15.91 -6.94
CA ARG A 107 -5.00 16.75 -6.94
C ARG A 107 -4.16 16.54 -8.20
N ASP A 108 -4.01 17.59 -9.01
CA ASP A 108 -3.05 17.54 -10.12
C ASP A 108 -1.63 17.53 -9.55
N VAL A 109 -0.82 16.56 -9.98
CA VAL A 109 0.57 16.45 -9.52
C VAL A 109 1.37 17.74 -9.74
N ARG A 110 1.07 18.50 -10.78
CA ARG A 110 1.74 19.75 -11.13
C ARG A 110 1.45 20.90 -10.16
N ASP A 111 0.40 20.78 -9.34
CA ASP A 111 0.13 21.75 -8.27
C ASP A 111 1.09 21.61 -7.10
N SER A 112 1.81 20.48 -7.04
CA SER A 112 2.61 20.09 -5.90
C SER A 112 4.06 19.79 -6.26
N PHE A 113 4.33 19.27 -7.48
CA PHE A 113 5.64 18.78 -7.88
C PHE A 113 6.06 19.32 -9.27
N ASN A 114 7.35 19.53 -9.44
CA ASN A 114 7.93 19.58 -10.78
C ASN A 114 7.87 18.15 -11.36
N ASN A 115 7.04 17.99 -12.36
CA ASN A 115 6.73 16.69 -12.90
C ASN A 115 7.66 16.34 -14.06
N LEU A 116 8.50 15.32 -13.89
CA LEU A 116 9.41 14.84 -14.93
C LEU A 116 8.63 13.99 -15.96
N TYR A 117 7.80 13.08 -15.48
CA TYR A 117 6.96 12.25 -16.34
C TYR A 117 5.83 11.59 -15.54
N VAL A 118 4.60 11.79 -16.01
CA VAL A 118 3.39 11.17 -15.41
C VAL A 118 2.72 10.19 -16.37
N GLY A 119 2.69 10.49 -17.66
CA GLY A 119 2.02 9.67 -18.67
C GLY A 119 0.56 9.35 -18.30
N LYS A 120 -0.01 8.32 -18.90
CA LYS A 120 -1.35 7.81 -18.53
C LYS A 120 -1.36 7.05 -17.21
N ALA A 121 -0.19 6.69 -16.69
CA ALA A 121 -0.03 5.97 -15.45
C ALA A 121 -0.48 6.76 -14.21
N HIS A 122 -0.61 8.08 -14.30
CA HIS A 122 -1.02 8.91 -13.18
C HIS A 122 -2.44 8.60 -12.66
N ILE A 123 -3.28 7.96 -13.47
CA ILE A 123 -4.66 7.62 -13.13
C ILE A 123 -4.86 6.13 -12.79
N GLY A 124 -3.80 5.42 -12.37
CA GLY A 124 -3.90 4.02 -11.97
C GLY A 124 -3.94 3.01 -13.13
N ALA A 125 -3.68 3.45 -14.38
CA ALA A 125 -3.59 2.54 -15.50
C ALA A 125 -2.40 1.60 -15.39
N SER A 126 -2.52 0.40 -15.94
CA SER A 126 -1.42 -0.54 -16.17
C SER A 126 -0.50 -0.05 -17.30
N GLY A 127 0.65 -0.68 -17.47
CA GLY A 127 1.63 -0.41 -18.53
C GLY A 127 3.02 -0.12 -17.98
N GLY A 128 3.39 -0.79 -16.88
CA GLY A 128 4.70 -0.69 -16.24
C GLY A 128 5.83 -0.93 -17.22
N GLU A 129 5.73 -1.93 -18.09
CA GLU A 129 6.73 -2.22 -19.10
C GLU A 129 7.18 -0.99 -19.90
N PHE A 130 6.27 -0.08 -20.22
CA PHE A 130 6.58 1.15 -20.96
C PHE A 130 6.80 2.35 -20.04
N TYR A 131 5.88 2.59 -19.11
CA TYR A 131 5.87 3.83 -18.31
C TYR A 131 6.96 3.86 -17.25
N ASP A 132 7.28 2.74 -16.63
CA ASP A 132 8.36 2.66 -15.65
C ASP A 132 9.71 2.91 -16.29
N LYS A 133 9.92 2.38 -17.50
CA LYS A 133 11.12 2.67 -18.29
C LYS A 133 11.29 4.17 -18.57
N VAL A 134 10.23 4.83 -19.03
CA VAL A 134 10.29 6.28 -19.33
C VAL A 134 10.51 7.09 -18.05
N SER A 135 9.81 6.73 -16.97
CA SER A 135 9.96 7.37 -15.65
C SER A 135 11.39 7.22 -15.11
N THR A 136 11.98 6.04 -15.24
CA THR A 136 13.37 5.76 -14.84
C THR A 136 14.36 6.64 -15.59
N HIS A 137 14.24 6.71 -16.92
CA HIS A 137 15.12 7.57 -17.72
C HIS A 137 14.93 9.05 -17.42
N ALA A 138 13.72 9.50 -17.13
CA ALA A 138 13.47 10.88 -16.71
C ALA A 138 14.17 11.22 -15.38
N VAL A 139 14.16 10.27 -14.42
CA VAL A 139 14.89 10.43 -13.15
C VAL A 139 16.41 10.46 -13.36
N ILE A 140 16.94 9.59 -14.21
CA ILE A 140 18.38 9.58 -14.54
C ILE A 140 18.78 10.93 -15.16
N ALA A 141 18.02 11.42 -16.15
CA ALA A 141 18.26 12.70 -16.78
C ALA A 141 18.15 13.88 -15.78
N PHE A 142 17.27 13.78 -14.78
CA PHE A 142 17.19 14.76 -13.70
C PHE A 142 18.48 14.79 -12.89
N PHE A 143 19.07 13.67 -12.50
CA PHE A 143 20.35 13.65 -11.77
C PHE A 143 21.49 14.24 -12.57
N ASP A 144 21.50 14.03 -13.88
CA ASP A 144 22.55 14.58 -14.77
C ASP A 144 22.41 16.09 -14.98
N SER A 145 21.19 16.62 -14.98
CA SER A 145 20.91 18.01 -15.37
C SER A 145 20.60 18.95 -14.21
N TYR A 146 20.24 18.42 -13.03
CA TYR A 146 19.87 19.27 -11.89
C TYR A 146 21.10 19.97 -11.32
N ASP A 147 21.20 21.28 -11.48
CA ASP A 147 22.34 22.11 -11.10
C ASP A 147 22.02 23.14 -9.99
N ASP A 148 20.76 23.19 -9.49
CA ASP A 148 20.36 24.07 -8.38
C ASP A 148 21.10 23.69 -7.09
N VAL A 149 21.26 24.68 -6.22
CA VAL A 149 21.83 24.53 -4.86
C VAL A 149 20.79 24.08 -3.82
N LYS A 150 19.50 24.12 -4.17
CA LYS A 150 18.44 23.64 -3.29
C LYS A 150 18.50 22.12 -3.14
N PRO A 151 18.23 21.57 -1.95
CA PRO A 151 17.99 20.15 -1.84
C PRO A 151 16.72 19.77 -2.60
N PHE A 152 16.65 18.56 -3.12
CA PHE A 152 15.46 18.05 -3.75
C PHE A 152 14.78 16.94 -2.93
N PHE A 153 13.49 16.83 -3.10
CA PHE A 153 12.71 15.64 -2.80
C PHE A 153 12.24 15.03 -4.13
N LEU A 154 12.60 13.80 -4.39
CA LEU A 154 12.16 13.06 -5.57
C LEU A 154 11.21 11.93 -5.14
N HIS A 155 9.97 11.96 -5.63
CA HIS A 155 9.04 10.85 -5.56
C HIS A 155 9.05 10.09 -6.89
N MET A 156 9.43 8.81 -6.85
CA MET A 156 9.39 7.90 -7.99
C MET A 156 8.35 6.80 -7.74
N GLY A 157 7.23 6.86 -8.47
CA GLY A 157 6.17 5.86 -8.41
C GLY A 157 6.30 4.84 -9.55
N ILE A 158 6.81 3.65 -9.25
CA ILE A 158 6.88 2.52 -10.17
C ILE A 158 5.52 1.84 -10.22
N ILE A 159 5.06 1.46 -11.43
CA ILE A 159 3.78 0.80 -11.62
C ILE A 159 3.89 -0.68 -11.26
N ASP A 160 4.94 -1.37 -11.76
CA ASP A 160 5.10 -2.78 -11.48
C ASP A 160 5.32 -3.03 -9.97
N PRO A 161 4.77 -4.15 -9.47
CA PRO A 161 4.12 -5.29 -10.12
C PRO A 161 2.62 -5.19 -10.40
N HIS A 162 1.99 -4.00 -10.35
CA HIS A 162 0.55 -3.79 -10.61
C HIS A 162 0.07 -4.37 -11.97
N ASP A 163 0.96 -4.53 -12.95
CA ASP A 163 0.61 -5.13 -14.25
C ASP A 163 0.17 -6.58 -14.15
N ILE A 164 0.31 -7.23 -12.99
CA ILE A 164 -0.35 -8.51 -12.70
C ILE A 164 -1.88 -8.41 -12.90
N CYS A 165 -2.47 -7.24 -12.71
CA CYS A 165 -3.88 -7.00 -12.98
C CYS A 165 -4.24 -7.22 -14.45
N GLN A 166 -3.35 -6.94 -15.40
CA GLN A 166 -3.59 -7.23 -16.83
C GLN A 166 -3.69 -8.73 -17.06
N TYR A 167 -2.82 -9.51 -16.40
CA TYR A 167 -2.91 -10.96 -16.45
C TYR A 167 -4.26 -11.46 -15.93
N GLN A 168 -4.72 -10.88 -14.83
CA GLN A 168 -6.02 -11.21 -14.23
C GLN A 168 -7.21 -10.78 -15.11
N HIS A 169 -7.08 -9.68 -15.86
CA HIS A 169 -8.17 -9.08 -16.65
C HIS A 169 -8.29 -9.59 -18.08
N ASN A 170 -7.18 -9.88 -18.75
CA ASN A 170 -7.16 -10.07 -20.20
C ASN A 170 -7.41 -11.49 -20.68
N HIS A 171 -7.60 -12.46 -19.79
CA HIS A 171 -7.73 -13.86 -20.19
C HIS A 171 -9.18 -14.33 -20.22
N GLU A 172 -9.95 -13.84 -21.23
CA GLU A 172 -11.36 -14.26 -21.43
C GLU A 172 -11.50 -15.74 -21.71
N ASP A 173 -10.54 -16.40 -22.35
CA ASP A 173 -10.62 -17.80 -22.74
C ASP A 173 -9.31 -18.60 -22.66
N LYS A 174 -8.19 -17.99 -22.23
CA LYS A 174 -6.88 -18.66 -22.23
C LYS A 174 -6.14 -18.35 -20.95
N VAL A 175 -6.15 -19.28 -20.09
CA VAL A 175 -5.60 -19.16 -18.74
C VAL A 175 -4.08 -19.14 -18.71
N MET A 176 -3.44 -19.63 -19.75
CA MET A 176 -2.01 -19.48 -20.00
C MET A 176 -1.81 -19.21 -21.48
N PRO A 177 -0.95 -18.29 -21.90
CA PRO A 177 -0.56 -18.18 -23.28
C PRO A 177 0.05 -19.53 -23.72
N GLY A 178 -0.52 -20.17 -24.73
CA GLY A 178 -0.14 -21.51 -25.19
C GLY A 178 1.36 -21.80 -25.39
N PRO A 179 2.24 -20.81 -25.71
CA PRO A 179 3.70 -21.03 -25.71
C PRO A 179 4.29 -21.27 -24.32
N PHE A 180 3.73 -20.70 -23.26
CA PHE A 180 4.29 -20.84 -21.90
C PHE A 180 4.07 -22.22 -21.30
N GLU A 181 2.96 -22.89 -21.58
CA GLU A 181 2.77 -24.29 -21.17
C GLU A 181 3.85 -25.22 -21.72
N GLN A 182 4.38 -24.93 -22.91
CA GLN A 182 5.45 -25.73 -23.53
C GLN A 182 6.84 -25.39 -23.00
N PHE A 183 7.03 -24.16 -22.49
CA PHE A 183 8.30 -23.72 -21.87
C PHE A 183 8.36 -24.04 -20.38
N LEU A 184 7.21 -24.23 -19.74
CA LEU A 184 7.12 -24.67 -18.36
C LEU A 184 7.24 -26.20 -18.26
N SER A 185 8.36 -26.72 -18.64
CA SER A 185 8.86 -28.03 -18.07
C SER A 185 9.17 -27.97 -16.55
N VAL A 186 8.55 -27.16 -15.84
CA VAL A 186 8.85 -26.11 -14.96
C VAL A 186 7.93 -26.14 -13.72
N ASN A 187 7.31 -27.29 -13.41
CA ASN A 187 6.69 -27.46 -12.12
C ASN A 187 7.64 -27.16 -10.94
N ASP A 188 8.95 -27.26 -11.16
CA ASP A 188 9.96 -27.09 -10.12
C ASP A 188 10.38 -25.62 -9.92
N GLU A 189 10.08 -24.72 -10.88
CA GLU A 189 10.43 -23.28 -10.77
C GLU A 189 9.27 -22.40 -10.31
N LEU A 190 8.03 -22.93 -10.34
CA LEU A 190 6.88 -22.18 -9.84
C LEU A 190 6.84 -22.22 -8.30
N PRO A 191 6.51 -21.11 -7.66
CA PRO A 191 6.27 -21.13 -6.22
C PRO A 191 5.15 -22.14 -5.89
N PRO A 192 5.20 -22.82 -4.74
CA PRO A 192 4.09 -23.63 -4.28
C PRO A 192 2.85 -22.77 -4.02
N LEU A 193 1.69 -23.40 -3.88
CA LEU A 193 0.55 -22.71 -3.28
C LEU A 193 0.93 -22.23 -1.88
N PRO A 194 0.45 -21.05 -1.46
CA PRO A 194 0.68 -20.57 -0.10
C PRO A 194 0.05 -21.52 0.94
N GLU A 195 0.62 -21.58 2.14
CA GLU A 195 0.14 -22.47 3.21
C GLU A 195 -1.32 -22.21 3.58
N ASN A 196 -1.76 -20.94 3.49
CA ASN A 196 -3.13 -20.50 3.71
C ASN A 196 -3.95 -20.38 2.41
N PHE A 197 -3.62 -21.16 1.39
CA PHE A 197 -4.42 -21.19 0.16
C PHE A 197 -5.85 -21.68 0.44
N SER A 198 -5.98 -22.80 1.19
CA SER A 198 -7.29 -23.33 1.55
C SER A 198 -7.96 -22.45 2.60
N TYR A 199 -9.24 -22.23 2.41
CA TYR A 199 -10.03 -21.36 3.25
C TYR A 199 -11.27 -22.08 3.80
N ASP A 200 -11.60 -21.90 5.08
CA ASP A 200 -12.67 -22.61 5.78
C ASP A 200 -14.04 -21.92 5.74
N GLY A 201 -14.14 -20.75 5.11
CA GLY A 201 -15.41 -20.04 4.91
C GLY A 201 -15.82 -19.05 5.99
N ASP A 202 -14.98 -18.77 7.00
CA ASP A 202 -15.30 -17.78 8.05
C ASP A 202 -14.87 -16.34 7.69
N GLU A 203 -15.24 -15.90 6.49
CA GLU A 203 -14.91 -14.60 5.91
C GLU A 203 -15.90 -13.50 6.28
N THR A 204 -15.41 -12.26 6.24
CA THR A 204 -16.28 -11.08 6.17
C THR A 204 -17.09 -11.08 4.86
N VAL A 205 -18.20 -10.35 4.84
CA VAL A 205 -19.00 -10.21 3.60
C VAL A 205 -18.16 -9.58 2.49
N LEU A 206 -17.31 -8.63 2.84
CA LEU A 206 -16.39 -7.99 1.89
C LEU A 206 -15.46 -9.03 1.22
N GLN A 207 -14.82 -9.87 2.01
CA GLN A 207 -13.94 -10.93 1.49
C GLN A 207 -14.70 -11.92 0.61
N GLN A 208 -15.90 -12.35 1.04
CA GLN A 208 -16.76 -13.22 0.24
C GLN A 208 -17.12 -12.61 -1.11
N VAL A 209 -17.43 -11.31 -1.13
CA VAL A 209 -17.75 -10.57 -2.34
C VAL A 209 -16.53 -10.55 -3.26
N PHE A 210 -15.35 -10.24 -2.74
CA PHE A 210 -14.12 -10.24 -3.51
C PHE A 210 -13.77 -11.62 -4.06
N ARG A 211 -13.94 -12.69 -3.29
CA ARG A 211 -13.65 -14.05 -3.72
C ARG A 211 -14.68 -14.61 -4.72
N ARG A 212 -15.95 -14.33 -4.55
CA ARG A 212 -17.03 -14.85 -5.41
C ARG A 212 -17.22 -14.09 -6.72
N GLY A 213 -16.67 -12.87 -6.79
CA GLY A 213 -16.79 -12.01 -7.98
C GLY A 213 -18.20 -11.53 -8.29
N ASP A 214 -19.05 -11.48 -7.28
CA ASP A 214 -20.43 -11.05 -7.43
C ASP A 214 -20.59 -9.54 -7.21
N ASP A 215 -19.50 -8.81 -6.92
CA ASP A 215 -19.53 -7.37 -6.77
C ASP A 215 -19.39 -6.67 -8.12
N PRO A 216 -20.34 -5.81 -8.49
CA PRO A 216 -20.21 -4.95 -9.67
C PRO A 216 -19.10 -3.92 -9.57
N LEU A 217 -18.49 -3.75 -8.39
CA LEU A 217 -17.40 -2.82 -8.13
C LEU A 217 -16.04 -3.35 -8.58
N ILE A 218 -15.88 -4.64 -8.48
CA ILE A 218 -14.75 -5.38 -9.04
C ILE A 218 -15.30 -5.98 -10.31
N HIS A 219 -14.70 -5.65 -11.41
CA HIS A 219 -15.17 -6.02 -12.74
C HIS A 219 -15.73 -7.46 -12.74
N PRO A 220 -17.05 -7.69 -12.90
CA PRO A 220 -17.69 -8.99 -12.64
C PRO A 220 -17.09 -10.14 -13.44
N ALA A 221 -16.46 -9.82 -14.58
CA ALA A 221 -15.82 -10.78 -15.45
C ALA A 221 -14.56 -11.40 -14.85
N ILE A 222 -13.86 -10.75 -13.90
CA ILE A 222 -12.59 -11.21 -13.36
C ILE A 222 -12.79 -12.34 -12.37
N HIS A 223 -13.67 -12.17 -11.42
CA HIS A 223 -13.87 -13.13 -10.34
C HIS A 223 -14.50 -14.45 -10.78
N LYS A 224 -15.43 -14.41 -11.73
CA LYS A 224 -16.03 -15.64 -12.28
C LYS A 224 -15.02 -16.61 -12.87
N ARG A 225 -13.84 -16.12 -13.24
CA ARG A 225 -12.78 -16.91 -13.87
C ARG A 225 -11.84 -17.54 -12.87
N VAL A 226 -11.54 -16.82 -11.80
CA VAL A 226 -10.53 -17.24 -10.81
C VAL A 226 -11.00 -18.41 -9.96
N LYS A 227 -12.30 -18.51 -9.65
CA LYS A 227 -12.86 -19.62 -8.87
C LYS A 227 -12.66 -21.00 -9.50
N ASP A 228 -12.46 -21.04 -10.82
CA ASP A 228 -12.27 -22.29 -11.58
C ASP A 228 -10.78 -22.52 -11.91
N TRP A 229 -9.88 -21.72 -11.35
CA TRP A 229 -8.45 -21.87 -11.60
C TRP A 229 -7.90 -23.15 -10.99
N THR A 230 -7.06 -23.82 -11.75
CA THR A 230 -6.28 -24.96 -11.27
C THR A 230 -5.13 -24.49 -10.37
N GLU A 231 -4.57 -25.42 -9.59
CA GLU A 231 -3.35 -25.16 -8.81
C GLU A 231 -2.23 -24.55 -9.68
N LEU A 232 -2.03 -25.07 -10.88
CA LEU A 232 -0.99 -24.57 -11.79
C LEU A 232 -1.21 -23.11 -12.17
N GLN A 233 -2.46 -22.69 -12.34
CA GLN A 233 -2.82 -21.31 -12.68
C GLN A 233 -2.54 -20.34 -11.53
N TRP A 234 -2.86 -20.72 -10.30
CA TRP A 234 -2.54 -19.96 -9.10
C TRP A 234 -1.02 -19.82 -8.91
N ARG A 235 -0.28 -20.93 -9.04
CA ARG A 235 1.18 -20.92 -8.93
C ARG A 235 1.84 -20.08 -10.03
N PHE A 236 1.30 -20.13 -11.24
CA PHE A 236 1.79 -19.28 -12.34
C PHE A 236 1.49 -17.80 -12.11
N MET A 237 0.34 -17.45 -11.54
CA MET A 237 0.04 -16.07 -11.17
C MET A 237 1.06 -15.54 -10.17
N ALA A 238 1.36 -16.28 -9.10
CA ALA A 238 2.36 -15.89 -8.12
C ALA A 238 3.78 -15.79 -8.73
N TRP A 239 4.14 -16.70 -9.62
CA TRP A 239 5.39 -16.62 -10.38
C TRP A 239 5.44 -15.35 -11.25
N ASN A 240 4.36 -15.05 -11.96
CA ASN A 240 4.28 -13.88 -12.83
C ASN A 240 4.37 -12.57 -12.03
N HIS A 241 3.71 -12.50 -10.89
CA HIS A 241 3.86 -11.38 -9.96
C HIS A 241 5.32 -11.18 -9.56
N ASN A 242 6.05 -12.25 -9.22
CA ASN A 242 7.47 -12.18 -8.90
C ASN A 242 8.32 -11.65 -10.07
N ARG A 243 7.97 -11.97 -11.32
CA ARG A 243 8.68 -11.40 -12.51
C ARG A 243 8.44 -9.91 -12.67
N PHE A 244 7.24 -9.41 -12.38
CA PHE A 244 6.98 -7.97 -12.35
C PHE A 244 7.71 -7.27 -11.20
N VAL A 245 7.84 -7.93 -10.04
CA VAL A 245 8.67 -7.41 -8.93
C VAL A 245 10.13 -7.29 -9.36
N GLU A 246 10.68 -8.28 -10.07
CA GLU A 246 12.05 -8.22 -10.59
C GLU A 246 12.23 -7.10 -11.63
N ALA A 247 11.24 -6.88 -12.49
CA ALA A 247 11.26 -5.76 -13.43
C ALA A 247 11.28 -4.40 -12.71
N ALA A 248 10.49 -4.26 -11.65
CA ALA A 248 10.52 -3.07 -10.80
C ALA A 248 11.88 -2.91 -10.11
N ASP A 249 12.48 -4.01 -9.61
CA ASP A 249 13.81 -4.00 -9.00
C ASP A 249 14.91 -3.55 -9.98
N ASP A 250 14.82 -3.97 -11.25
CA ASP A 250 15.75 -3.53 -12.30
C ASP A 250 15.66 -2.00 -12.51
N HIS A 251 14.48 -1.42 -12.51
CA HIS A 251 14.27 0.02 -12.59
C HIS A 251 14.85 0.75 -11.38
N ILE A 252 14.67 0.21 -10.17
CA ILE A 252 15.30 0.71 -8.94
C ILE A 252 16.82 0.68 -9.09
N GLY A 253 17.37 -0.42 -9.59
CA GLY A 253 18.81 -0.58 -9.82
C GLY A 253 19.39 0.46 -10.77
N MET A 254 18.69 0.77 -11.86
CA MET A 254 19.12 1.82 -12.80
C MET A 254 19.17 3.20 -12.12
N VAL A 255 18.17 3.54 -11.31
CA VAL A 255 18.10 4.81 -10.57
C VAL A 255 19.19 4.87 -9.49
N LEU A 256 19.38 3.79 -8.71
CA LEU A 256 20.45 3.72 -7.70
C LEU A 256 21.83 3.87 -8.35
N ASN A 257 22.10 3.20 -9.47
CA ASN A 257 23.37 3.33 -10.18
C ASN A 257 23.61 4.77 -10.67
N ALA A 258 22.60 5.44 -11.21
CA ALA A 258 22.71 6.84 -11.60
C ALA A 258 22.97 7.75 -10.40
N LEU A 259 22.29 7.52 -9.29
CA LEU A 259 22.48 8.27 -8.04
C LEU A 259 23.90 8.08 -7.49
N PHE A 260 24.43 6.86 -7.47
CA PHE A 260 25.79 6.56 -6.99
C PHE A 260 26.86 7.29 -7.79
N ASN A 261 26.63 7.49 -9.09
CA ASN A 261 27.55 8.19 -9.97
C ASN A 261 27.28 9.70 -10.08
N SER A 262 26.29 10.21 -9.37
CA SER A 262 25.93 11.62 -9.36
C SER A 262 26.62 12.41 -8.25
N ARG A 263 26.59 13.75 -8.33
CA ARG A 263 27.05 14.64 -7.26
C ARG A 263 26.23 14.56 -5.96
N PHE A 264 25.12 13.79 -5.96
CA PHE A 264 24.21 13.67 -4.84
C PHE A 264 24.50 12.45 -3.95
N SER A 265 25.49 11.63 -4.33
CA SER A 265 25.85 10.39 -3.64
C SER A 265 26.27 10.55 -2.17
N ASP A 266 26.70 11.75 -1.76
CA ASP A 266 27.18 11.99 -0.39
C ASP A 266 26.11 12.52 0.58
N ASN A 267 24.92 12.88 0.09
CA ASN A 267 23.95 13.64 0.86
C ASN A 267 22.51 13.27 0.52
N THR A 268 22.20 11.97 0.42
CA THR A 268 20.85 11.51 0.03
C THR A 268 20.31 10.48 1.01
N ILE A 269 19.06 10.68 1.44
CA ILE A 269 18.25 9.70 2.15
C ILE A 269 17.36 9.01 1.12
N ILE A 270 17.29 7.69 1.19
CA ILE A 270 16.44 6.84 0.35
C ILE A 270 15.37 6.21 1.23
N ILE A 271 14.11 6.39 0.86
CA ILE A 271 12.96 5.73 1.48
C ILE A 271 12.36 4.81 0.42
N PHE A 272 12.18 3.53 0.76
CA PHE A 272 11.48 2.57 -0.07
C PHE A 272 10.23 2.08 0.64
N SER A 273 9.10 2.05 -0.04
CA SER A 273 7.87 1.44 0.47
C SER A 273 6.98 0.98 -0.68
N VAL A 274 5.81 0.44 -0.32
CA VAL A 274 4.79 -0.08 -1.24
C VAL A 274 3.43 0.46 -0.80
N ASP A 275 2.53 0.73 -1.73
CA ASP A 275 1.21 1.25 -1.38
C ASP A 275 0.31 0.18 -0.74
N HIS A 276 0.31 -1.04 -1.24
CA HIS A 276 -0.38 -2.21 -0.67
C HIS A 276 0.19 -3.50 -1.28
N GLY A 277 -0.16 -4.63 -0.69
CA GLY A 277 0.26 -5.94 -1.17
C GLY A 277 -0.62 -6.53 -2.27
N GLU A 278 -0.41 -7.82 -2.51
CA GLU A 278 -1.13 -8.70 -3.43
C GLU A 278 -1.37 -10.04 -2.73
N ALA A 279 -2.57 -10.59 -2.84
CA ALA A 279 -2.93 -11.84 -2.17
C ALA A 279 -2.18 -13.06 -2.71
N ASN A 280 -1.90 -13.11 -4.01
CA ASN A 280 -1.11 -14.18 -4.63
C ASN A 280 -1.58 -15.60 -4.29
N GLY A 281 -2.90 -15.81 -4.24
CA GLY A 281 -3.53 -17.10 -3.93
C GLY A 281 -3.80 -17.32 -2.44
N ARG A 282 -3.29 -16.49 -1.54
CA ARG A 282 -3.63 -16.59 -0.11
C ARG A 282 -5.13 -16.40 0.08
N HIS A 283 -5.73 -17.25 0.91
CA HIS A 283 -7.18 -17.30 1.14
C HIS A 283 -7.99 -17.44 -0.17
N GLU A 284 -7.49 -18.22 -1.13
CA GLU A 284 -8.06 -18.35 -2.48
C GLU A 284 -8.37 -16.99 -3.12
N SER A 285 -7.55 -15.98 -2.82
CA SER A 285 -7.76 -14.62 -3.24
C SER A 285 -6.63 -14.10 -4.13
N PHE A 286 -6.93 -13.04 -4.85
CA PHE A 286 -5.99 -12.28 -5.67
C PHE A 286 -6.31 -10.80 -5.51
N GLN A 287 -5.39 -9.94 -5.96
CA GLN A 287 -5.45 -8.50 -5.76
C GLN A 287 -5.34 -8.12 -4.27
N LYS A 288 -5.99 -7.07 -3.88
CA LYS A 288 -5.92 -6.29 -2.65
C LYS A 288 -7.30 -6.17 -2.01
N PHE A 289 -7.52 -5.14 -1.23
CA PHE A 289 -8.77 -4.79 -0.54
C PHE A 289 -9.03 -5.54 0.76
N SER A 290 -8.51 -6.75 0.95
CA SER A 290 -8.64 -7.47 2.21
C SER A 290 -7.81 -6.81 3.32
N LEU A 291 -8.11 -7.13 4.58
CA LEU A 291 -7.31 -6.71 5.72
C LEU A 291 -6.40 -7.83 6.24
N TYR A 292 -6.14 -8.86 5.42
CA TYR A 292 -5.11 -9.87 5.67
C TYR A 292 -3.70 -9.29 5.49
N GLU A 293 -2.71 -9.89 6.17
CA GLU A 293 -1.31 -9.44 6.13
C GLU A 293 -0.76 -9.26 4.71
N GLU A 294 -1.13 -10.15 3.79
CA GLU A 294 -0.67 -10.09 2.39
C GLU A 294 -1.13 -8.83 1.63
N SER A 295 -2.22 -8.21 2.05
CA SER A 295 -2.74 -6.99 1.43
C SER A 295 -2.29 -5.72 2.16
N ILE A 296 -2.23 -5.77 3.50
CA ILE A 296 -2.00 -4.57 4.31
C ILE A 296 -0.54 -4.38 4.73
N ARG A 297 0.22 -5.48 4.90
CA ARG A 297 1.61 -5.38 5.32
C ARG A 297 2.50 -5.04 4.13
N VAL A 298 3.37 -4.05 4.30
CA VAL A 298 4.20 -3.50 3.23
C VAL A 298 5.63 -3.30 3.72
N PRO A 299 6.65 -3.44 2.86
CA PRO A 299 8.00 -3.03 3.19
C PRO A 299 8.04 -1.53 3.49
N PHE A 300 8.85 -1.13 4.48
CA PHE A 300 9.23 0.25 4.71
C PHE A 300 10.69 0.28 5.14
N VAL A 301 11.53 0.90 4.33
CA VAL A 301 12.97 0.94 4.55
C VAL A 301 13.48 2.37 4.43
N ILE A 302 14.33 2.78 5.37
CA ILE A 302 15.05 4.04 5.30
C ILE A 302 16.54 3.73 5.24
N ALA A 303 17.20 4.22 4.20
CA ALA A 303 18.63 4.09 4.00
C ALA A 303 19.27 5.46 3.71
N SER A 304 20.58 5.57 3.82
CA SER A 304 21.28 6.78 3.41
C SER A 304 22.45 6.44 2.52
N LEU A 305 22.72 7.34 1.59
CA LEU A 305 23.92 7.33 0.78
C LEU A 305 24.88 8.43 1.26
N GLY A 306 26.17 8.07 1.41
CA GLY A 306 27.16 8.93 2.02
C GLY A 306 27.21 8.83 3.55
N ASN A 307 28.00 9.72 4.17
CA ASN A 307 28.24 9.69 5.62
C ASN A 307 27.63 10.86 6.40
N LYS A 308 26.84 11.68 5.72
CA LYS A 308 26.29 12.91 6.33
C LYS A 308 25.13 12.60 7.27
N PHE A 309 24.33 11.59 6.96
CA PHE A 309 23.22 11.11 7.78
C PHE A 309 23.50 9.68 8.22
N VAL A 310 23.56 9.47 9.53
CA VAL A 310 23.84 8.13 10.08
C VAL A 310 22.54 7.39 10.21
N ILE A 311 22.18 6.61 9.19
CA ILE A 311 21.11 5.62 9.24
C ILE A 311 21.74 4.27 9.61
N PRO A 312 21.22 3.54 10.61
CA PRO A 312 21.69 2.20 10.94
C PRO A 312 21.58 1.27 9.74
N LYS A 313 22.66 0.50 9.48
CA LYS A 313 22.73 -0.42 8.34
C LYS A 313 22.41 -1.83 8.75
N ASN A 314 21.72 -2.57 7.87
CA ASN A 314 21.36 -3.98 8.07
C ASN A 314 20.59 -4.20 9.40
N VAL A 315 19.70 -3.29 9.73
CA VAL A 315 18.87 -3.36 10.93
C VAL A 315 17.44 -3.69 10.54
N ILE A 316 16.84 -4.62 11.27
CA ILE A 316 15.41 -4.91 11.19
C ILE A 316 14.78 -4.46 12.49
N ASP A 317 13.87 -3.49 12.40
CA ASP A 317 13.01 -3.10 13.51
C ASP A 317 11.73 -3.96 13.46
N ASP A 318 11.58 -4.84 14.43
CA ASP A 318 10.44 -5.73 14.59
C ASP A 318 9.52 -5.32 15.76
N ARG A 319 9.77 -4.16 16.38
CA ARG A 319 9.06 -3.67 17.57
C ARG A 319 8.02 -2.61 17.26
N HIS A 320 8.34 -1.68 16.37
CA HIS A 320 7.54 -0.48 16.17
C HIS A 320 6.54 -0.63 15.02
N PHE A 321 5.29 -0.27 15.28
CA PHE A 321 4.23 -0.24 14.27
C PHE A 321 4.34 1.01 13.42
N ILE A 322 4.48 0.83 12.10
CA ILE A 322 4.58 1.90 11.11
C ILE A 322 3.30 1.90 10.26
N SER A 323 2.87 3.07 9.84
CA SER A 323 1.73 3.25 8.96
C SER A 323 2.10 4.11 7.77
N GLY A 324 1.39 3.96 6.65
CA GLY A 324 1.58 4.81 5.48
C GLY A 324 1.49 6.31 5.78
N VAL A 325 0.68 6.71 6.75
CA VAL A 325 0.57 8.13 7.18
C VAL A 325 1.86 8.69 7.79
N ASP A 326 2.82 7.85 8.15
CA ASP A 326 4.10 8.26 8.76
C ASP A 326 5.11 8.80 7.74
N LEU A 327 4.89 8.56 6.44
CA LEU A 327 5.81 9.00 5.39
C LEU A 327 5.98 10.53 5.39
N MET A 328 4.87 11.27 5.30
CA MET A 328 4.91 12.73 5.22
C MET A 328 5.66 13.37 6.40
N PRO A 329 5.29 13.10 7.66
CA PRO A 329 6.00 13.71 8.79
C PRO A 329 7.47 13.27 8.88
N THR A 330 7.81 12.07 8.42
CA THR A 330 9.22 11.60 8.34
C THR A 330 10.02 12.42 7.36
N VAL A 331 9.50 12.63 6.16
CA VAL A 331 10.17 13.43 5.12
C VAL A 331 10.31 14.88 5.56
N LEU A 332 9.27 15.48 6.13
CA LEU A 332 9.30 16.87 6.62
C LEU A 332 10.34 17.04 7.75
N ASP A 333 10.42 16.09 8.67
CA ASP A 333 11.39 16.13 9.78
C ASP A 333 12.84 16.02 9.27
N TYR A 334 13.13 15.11 8.33
CA TYR A 334 14.45 15.09 7.69
C TYR A 334 14.74 16.36 6.89
N ALA A 335 13.71 16.97 6.31
CA ALA A 335 13.82 18.23 5.59
C ALA A 335 13.97 19.45 6.51
N GLY A 336 13.80 19.31 7.82
CA GLY A 336 13.80 20.41 8.78
C GLY A 336 12.63 21.36 8.57
N ILE A 337 11.45 20.83 8.25
CA ILE A 337 10.19 21.56 8.03
C ILE A 337 9.20 21.10 9.08
N ASP A 338 8.48 22.06 9.69
CA ASP A 338 7.49 21.76 10.71
C ASP A 338 6.35 20.90 10.15
N VAL A 339 5.98 19.87 10.90
CA VAL A 339 4.85 19.00 10.57
C VAL A 339 3.55 19.71 10.95
N PRO A 340 2.57 19.83 10.03
CA PRO A 340 1.29 20.46 10.35
C PRO A 340 0.52 19.70 11.45
N GLU A 341 -0.21 20.44 12.30
CA GLU A 341 -0.95 19.87 13.45
C GLU A 341 -2.05 18.86 13.07
N HIS A 342 -2.57 18.92 11.85
CA HIS A 342 -3.60 18.01 11.38
C HIS A 342 -3.05 16.63 10.96
N VAL A 343 -1.74 16.48 10.83
CA VAL A 343 -1.10 15.22 10.43
C VAL A 343 -1.25 14.18 11.53
N GLN A 344 -1.73 13.00 11.18
CA GLN A 344 -1.96 11.89 12.11
C GLN A 344 -0.75 10.96 12.21
N GLY A 345 0.09 10.96 11.19
CA GLY A 345 1.35 10.23 11.16
C GLY A 345 2.37 10.77 12.15
N ARG A 346 3.41 9.98 12.38
CA ARG A 346 4.55 10.34 13.25
C ARG A 346 5.86 10.19 12.49
N SER A 347 6.78 11.11 12.70
CA SER A 347 8.13 10.99 12.12
C SER A 347 8.84 9.74 12.61
N LEU A 348 9.41 8.97 11.69
CA LEU A 348 10.23 7.79 11.99
C LEU A 348 11.67 8.16 12.33
N LYS A 349 12.10 9.40 12.08
CA LYS A 349 13.46 9.86 12.35
C LYS A 349 13.90 9.60 13.79
N PRO A 350 13.08 9.84 14.84
CA PRO A 350 13.47 9.50 16.21
C PRO A 350 13.69 7.98 16.41
N LEU A 351 12.97 7.11 15.73
CA LEU A 351 13.19 5.65 15.80
C LEU A 351 14.50 5.24 15.13
N VAL A 352 14.86 5.94 14.05
CA VAL A 352 16.12 5.71 13.33
C VAL A 352 17.33 6.19 14.11
N GLU A 353 17.24 7.35 14.77
CA GLU A 353 18.34 8.02 15.46
C GLU A 353 18.46 7.65 16.95
N GLN A 354 17.37 7.18 17.57
CA GLN A 354 17.28 6.91 18.99
C GLN A 354 16.60 5.56 19.26
N SER A 355 17.23 4.71 20.04
CA SER A 355 16.72 3.36 20.30
C SER A 355 15.56 3.28 21.31
N ASP A 356 15.29 4.31 22.11
CA ASP A 356 14.29 4.30 23.19
C ASP A 356 13.32 5.47 23.04
N VAL A 357 12.36 5.30 22.15
CA VAL A 357 11.31 6.28 21.86
C VAL A 357 9.95 5.69 22.23
N GLN A 358 9.14 6.46 22.96
CA GLN A 358 7.75 6.09 23.20
C GLN A 358 6.97 6.12 21.87
N TRP A 359 6.49 4.96 21.44
CA TRP A 359 5.81 4.78 20.17
C TRP A 359 4.40 4.22 20.34
N ARG A 360 3.63 4.18 19.24
CA ARG A 360 2.30 3.56 19.23
C ARG A 360 2.41 2.06 19.53
N THR A 361 1.39 1.52 20.21
CA THR A 361 1.32 0.10 20.60
C THR A 361 0.46 -0.74 19.67
N PHE A 362 -0.08 -0.16 18.62
CA PHE A 362 -0.86 -0.84 17.58
C PHE A 362 -0.84 -0.06 16.28
N ALA A 363 -1.05 -0.75 15.17
CA ALA A 363 -1.38 -0.15 13.88
C ALA A 363 -2.89 -0.11 13.66
N TYR A 364 -3.35 0.88 12.90
CA TYR A 364 -4.72 1.03 12.44
C TYR A 364 -4.72 1.08 10.91
N VAL A 365 -5.65 0.37 10.27
CA VAL A 365 -5.78 0.28 8.82
C VAL A 365 -7.24 0.43 8.44
N GLU A 366 -7.51 1.26 7.44
CA GLU A 366 -8.80 1.36 6.78
C GLU A 366 -8.85 0.40 5.58
N SER A 367 -10.04 -0.02 5.16
CA SER A 367 -10.24 -0.64 3.87
C SER A 367 -11.51 -0.09 3.25
N ASN A 368 -11.34 0.77 2.31
CA ASN A 368 -12.44 1.50 1.65
C ASN A 368 -13.56 1.92 2.60
N TYR A 369 -14.51 2.10 2.90
CA TYR A 369 -15.50 2.30 3.97
C TYR A 369 -16.02 1.00 4.60
N TRP A 370 -15.48 -0.17 4.20
CA TRP A 370 -16.13 -1.45 4.50
C TRP A 370 -15.60 -2.11 5.75
N ALA A 371 -14.33 -1.89 6.06
CA ALA A 371 -13.71 -2.56 7.19
C ALA A 371 -12.58 -1.73 7.80
N ARG A 372 -12.24 -2.06 9.03
CA ARG A 372 -11.14 -1.49 9.80
C ARG A 372 -10.37 -2.60 10.49
N ALA A 373 -9.08 -2.41 10.62
CA ALA A 373 -8.25 -3.30 11.42
C ALA A 373 -7.46 -2.56 12.48
N VAL A 374 -7.26 -3.25 13.60
CA VAL A 374 -6.28 -2.92 14.63
C VAL A 374 -5.33 -4.09 14.77
N ILE A 375 -4.05 -3.84 14.58
CA ILE A 375 -2.98 -4.82 14.71
C ILE A 375 -2.19 -4.49 15.97
N THR A 376 -2.19 -5.38 16.94
CA THR A 376 -1.41 -5.30 18.18
C THR A 376 -0.20 -6.21 18.11
N GLU A 377 0.59 -6.28 19.17
CA GLU A 377 1.80 -7.13 19.22
C GLU A 377 1.53 -8.59 18.89
N ARG A 378 0.37 -9.11 19.28
CA ARG A 378 0.00 -10.51 19.09
C ARG A 378 -1.25 -10.73 18.29
N TYR A 379 -2.22 -9.82 18.36
CA TYR A 379 -3.55 -10.04 17.80
C TYR A 379 -3.87 -9.02 16.71
N LYS A 380 -4.52 -9.47 15.66
CA LYS A 380 -5.18 -8.62 14.68
C LYS A 380 -6.68 -8.75 14.83
N TYR A 381 -7.34 -7.62 14.91
CA TYR A 381 -8.79 -7.51 14.97
C TYR A 381 -9.30 -6.77 13.75
N VAL A 382 -10.28 -7.35 13.08
CA VAL A 382 -10.98 -6.77 11.93
C VAL A 382 -12.44 -6.57 12.28
N MET A 383 -12.95 -5.38 11.98
CA MET A 383 -14.36 -5.06 12.08
C MET A 383 -14.89 -4.64 10.72
N GLU A 384 -15.88 -5.35 10.22
CA GLU A 384 -16.60 -4.98 9.02
C GLU A 384 -17.73 -4.01 9.36
N TYR A 385 -17.85 -2.95 8.58
CA TYR A 385 -18.96 -2.01 8.69
C TYR A 385 -19.96 -2.22 7.57
N ARG A 386 -21.22 -1.95 7.87
CA ARG A 386 -22.21 -1.68 6.85
C ARG A 386 -22.33 -0.16 6.74
N PRO A 387 -21.77 0.47 5.70
CA PRO A 387 -21.89 1.90 5.57
C PRO A 387 -23.36 2.30 5.52
N ARG A 388 -23.80 3.11 6.46
CA ARG A 388 -25.02 3.87 6.32
C ARG A 388 -24.75 5.03 5.38
N ILE A 389 -25.50 5.08 4.30
CA ILE A 389 -25.47 6.19 3.38
C ILE A 389 -26.57 7.14 3.79
N GLU A 390 -26.20 8.18 4.49
CA GLU A 390 -27.04 9.36 4.66
C GLU A 390 -26.81 10.35 3.52
N GLU A 391 -27.73 11.32 3.39
CA GLU A 391 -27.78 12.24 2.24
C GLU A 391 -26.48 13.02 1.99
N ASP A 392 -25.61 13.15 3.00
CA ASP A 392 -24.38 13.95 2.95
C ASP A 392 -23.09 13.15 2.78
N PHE A 393 -23.17 11.83 2.58
CA PHE A 393 -22.00 10.97 2.37
C PHE A 393 -20.87 11.13 3.40
N ILE A 394 -21.21 11.33 4.64
CA ILE A 394 -20.27 11.29 5.76
C ILE A 394 -20.09 9.83 6.15
N PRO A 395 -18.87 9.25 6.08
CA PRO A 395 -18.64 7.92 6.62
C PRO A 395 -18.88 8.00 8.12
N ILE A 396 -20.03 7.50 8.53
CA ILE A 396 -20.33 7.39 9.95
C ILE A 396 -19.49 6.25 10.50
N GLY A 397 -18.76 6.50 11.56
CA GLY A 397 -18.07 5.47 12.31
C GLY A 397 -19.06 4.40 12.77
N PRO A 398 -18.59 3.23 13.22
CA PRO A 398 -19.45 2.12 13.54
C PRO A 398 -20.39 2.51 14.68
N ASP A 399 -21.67 2.51 14.40
CA ASP A 399 -22.65 2.28 15.47
C ASP A 399 -22.81 0.76 15.66
N GLN A 400 -23.26 0.33 16.83
CA GLN A 400 -23.44 -1.10 17.14
C GLN A 400 -24.39 -1.81 16.16
N GLU A 401 -25.28 -1.08 15.48
CA GLU A 401 -26.24 -1.62 14.52
C GLU A 401 -25.64 -1.82 13.13
N SER A 402 -24.52 -1.15 12.81
CA SER A 402 -23.85 -1.23 11.51
C SER A 402 -22.70 -2.23 11.46
N VAL A 403 -22.31 -2.80 12.60
CA VAL A 403 -21.24 -3.80 12.68
C VAL A 403 -21.65 -5.07 11.94
N GLY A 404 -20.85 -5.45 10.95
CA GLY A 404 -20.97 -6.71 10.24
C GLY A 404 -20.27 -7.85 10.98
N LYS A 405 -19.48 -8.62 10.24
CA LYS A 405 -18.70 -9.70 10.82
C LYS A 405 -17.42 -9.16 11.46
N GLU A 406 -17.03 -9.76 12.57
CA GLU A 406 -15.76 -9.51 13.23
C GLU A 406 -14.81 -10.69 13.03
N GLN A 407 -13.52 -10.40 12.94
CA GLN A 407 -12.49 -11.42 12.95
C GLN A 407 -11.42 -11.04 14.00
N LEU A 408 -10.85 -12.07 14.64
CA LEU A 408 -9.74 -11.95 15.57
C LEU A 408 -8.74 -13.05 15.25
N PHE A 409 -7.50 -12.68 14.96
CA PHE A 409 -6.42 -13.62 14.65
C PHE A 409 -5.31 -13.52 15.68
N ASP A 410 -4.73 -14.64 16.10
CA ASP A 410 -3.54 -14.73 16.95
C ASP A 410 -2.29 -14.82 16.06
N LEU A 411 -1.74 -13.68 15.64
CA LEU A 411 -0.62 -13.63 14.69
C LEU A 411 0.66 -14.34 15.19
N ALA A 412 0.77 -14.63 16.49
CA ALA A 412 1.91 -15.37 17.04
C ALA A 412 1.77 -16.87 16.82
N ASN A 413 0.57 -17.42 16.87
CA ASN A 413 0.28 -18.85 16.70
C ASN A 413 -0.29 -19.17 15.31
N ASP A 414 -0.97 -18.22 14.70
CA ASP A 414 -1.57 -18.30 13.37
C ASP A 414 -1.18 -17.06 12.53
N PRO A 415 0.07 -16.96 12.10
CA PRO A 415 0.55 -15.85 11.26
C PRO A 415 -0.07 -15.85 9.87
N MET A 416 -0.75 -16.94 9.48
CA MET A 416 -1.43 -17.09 8.19
C MET A 416 -2.92 -16.75 8.24
N GLU A 417 -3.43 -16.36 9.42
CA GLU A 417 -4.79 -15.88 9.63
C GLU A 417 -5.89 -16.86 9.17
N THR A 418 -5.68 -18.12 9.49
CA THR A 418 -6.56 -19.23 9.08
C THR A 418 -7.67 -19.52 10.06
N GLU A 419 -7.57 -19.08 11.33
CA GLU A 419 -8.51 -19.35 12.40
C GLU A 419 -9.10 -18.06 12.99
N ASN A 420 -10.41 -17.81 12.77
CA ASN A 420 -11.10 -16.68 13.37
C ASN A 420 -11.54 -16.97 14.80
N LEU A 421 -10.91 -16.34 15.77
CA LEU A 421 -11.15 -16.52 17.20
C LEU A 421 -12.28 -15.62 17.77
N SER A 422 -12.92 -14.79 16.95
CA SER A 422 -13.89 -13.78 17.43
C SER A 422 -15.14 -14.39 18.08
N GLY A 423 -15.47 -15.64 17.73
CA GLY A 423 -16.60 -16.39 18.28
C GLY A 423 -16.27 -17.19 19.55
N ASP A 424 -15.01 -17.33 19.92
CA ASP A 424 -14.58 -18.10 21.10
C ASP A 424 -14.59 -17.21 22.35
N SER A 425 -15.36 -17.64 23.36
CA SER A 425 -15.51 -16.91 24.62
C SER A 425 -14.22 -16.76 25.41
N VAL A 426 -13.24 -17.62 25.19
CA VAL A 426 -11.90 -17.54 25.83
C VAL A 426 -11.19 -16.26 25.43
N TYR A 427 -11.44 -15.74 24.24
CA TYR A 427 -10.81 -14.53 23.72
C TYR A 427 -11.65 -13.24 23.92
N SER A 428 -12.77 -13.30 24.65
CA SER A 428 -13.70 -12.17 24.81
C SER A 428 -13.04 -10.90 25.33
N ASP A 429 -12.13 -11.00 26.32
CA ASP A 429 -11.44 -9.83 26.89
C ASP A 429 -10.47 -9.21 25.88
N ILE A 430 -9.78 -10.03 25.08
CA ILE A 430 -8.86 -9.61 24.03
C ILE A 430 -9.66 -8.90 22.93
N LEU A 431 -10.74 -9.51 22.47
CA LEU A 431 -11.65 -8.95 21.47
C LEU A 431 -12.17 -7.58 21.90
N ASN A 432 -12.66 -7.48 23.15
CA ASN A 432 -13.15 -6.22 23.71
C ASN A 432 -12.02 -5.16 23.83
N GLY A 433 -10.80 -5.58 24.16
CA GLY A 433 -9.65 -4.71 24.19
C GLY A 433 -9.29 -4.12 22.83
N CYS A 434 -9.37 -4.94 21.78
CA CYS A 434 -9.15 -4.50 20.39
C CYS A 434 -10.29 -3.60 19.88
N ARG A 435 -11.54 -3.94 20.16
CA ARG A 435 -12.70 -3.07 19.86
C ARG A 435 -12.53 -1.67 20.45
N LYS A 436 -12.09 -1.59 21.71
CA LYS A 436 -11.85 -0.29 22.37
C LYS A 436 -10.77 0.51 21.67
N LYS A 437 -9.67 -0.12 21.25
CA LYS A 437 -8.61 0.57 20.49
C LYS A 437 -9.12 1.09 19.16
N LEU A 438 -9.88 0.26 18.44
CA LEU A 438 -10.46 0.66 17.16
C LEU A 438 -11.42 1.83 17.35
N LEU A 439 -12.35 1.75 18.29
CA LEU A 439 -13.31 2.82 18.57
C LEU A 439 -12.64 4.12 19.04
N LEU A 440 -11.53 4.02 19.77
CA LEU A 440 -10.73 5.20 20.13
C LEU A 440 -10.19 5.88 18.87
N MET A 441 -9.55 5.15 17.99
CA MET A 441 -9.05 5.69 16.71
C MET A 441 -10.19 6.32 15.90
N GLU A 442 -11.31 5.60 15.76
CA GLU A 442 -12.48 6.10 15.05
C GLU A 442 -13.04 7.41 15.61
N SER A 443 -12.97 7.58 16.94
CA SER A 443 -13.43 8.81 17.62
C SER A 443 -12.49 10.01 17.45
N GLU A 444 -11.22 9.75 17.12
CA GLU A 444 -10.22 10.78 16.87
C GLU A 444 -10.23 11.28 15.43
N LEU A 445 -10.82 10.50 14.51
CA LEU A 445 -10.90 10.85 13.08
C LEU A 445 -11.87 12.03 12.87
N LYS A 446 -11.38 13.06 12.19
CA LYS A 446 -12.17 14.26 11.81
C LYS A 446 -12.74 14.08 10.40
N ARG A 447 -13.66 13.11 10.27
CA ARG A 447 -14.30 12.83 8.99
C ARG A 447 -15.03 14.04 8.42
N ARG A 448 -14.96 14.16 7.12
CA ARG A 448 -15.56 15.26 6.37
C ARG A 448 -16.37 14.71 5.20
N PRO A 449 -17.42 15.45 4.71
CA PRO A 449 -18.09 15.12 3.46
C PRO A 449 -17.09 15.05 2.31
N LEU A 450 -17.30 14.13 1.38
CA LEU A 450 -16.44 13.99 0.21
C LEU A 450 -16.67 15.15 -0.79
N ASP A 451 -15.58 15.79 -1.21
CA ASP A 451 -15.58 16.87 -2.19
C ASP A 451 -15.40 16.28 -3.59
N GLY A 452 -16.44 16.26 -4.40
CA GLY A 452 -16.30 15.81 -5.80
C GLY A 452 -16.09 14.28 -5.91
N GLY A 453 -15.42 13.86 -6.97
CA GLY A 453 -15.18 12.46 -7.24
C GLY A 453 -16.21 11.85 -8.18
N ARG A 454 -16.32 10.53 -8.19
CA ARG A 454 -17.36 9.81 -8.95
C ARG A 454 -18.71 10.36 -8.57
N SER A 455 -19.60 10.54 -9.55
CA SER A 455 -20.93 11.11 -9.31
C SER A 455 -21.63 10.41 -8.13
N ARG A 456 -22.47 11.15 -7.40
CA ARG A 456 -23.30 10.62 -6.31
C ARG A 456 -23.99 9.31 -6.72
N GLU A 457 -24.41 9.18 -7.97
CA GLU A 457 -25.01 7.96 -8.51
C GLU A 457 -24.01 6.81 -8.59
N THR A 458 -22.77 7.05 -8.95
CA THR A 458 -21.70 6.01 -9.00
C THR A 458 -21.30 5.58 -7.59
N VAL A 459 -21.19 6.54 -6.67
CA VAL A 459 -20.88 6.27 -5.27
C VAL A 459 -22.07 5.62 -4.57
N LEU A 460 -23.31 6.05 -4.82
CA LEU A 460 -24.52 5.40 -4.31
C LEU A 460 -24.68 3.98 -4.84
N ASP A 461 -24.19 3.70 -6.02
CA ASP A 461 -24.19 2.33 -6.55
C ASP A 461 -23.17 1.44 -5.80
N TRP A 462 -22.12 2.02 -5.28
CA TRP A 462 -21.16 1.38 -4.37
C TRP A 462 -21.71 1.18 -2.97
N SER A 463 -22.56 2.06 -2.54
CA SER A 463 -23.05 2.20 -1.19
C SER A 463 -24.43 1.57 -0.99
N ARG A 464 -25.04 0.99 -2.03
CA ARG A 464 -26.24 0.17 -1.81
C ARG A 464 -25.90 -0.93 -0.83
N PRO A 465 -26.65 -1.05 0.28
CA PRO A 465 -26.41 -2.09 1.27
C PRO A 465 -26.27 -3.43 0.56
N LEU A 466 -25.22 -4.16 0.82
CA LEU A 466 -25.00 -5.51 0.27
C LEU A 466 -26.28 -6.34 0.35
N ASN A 467 -27.07 -6.18 1.42
CA ASN A 467 -28.35 -6.84 1.62
C ASN A 467 -29.41 -6.53 0.54
N ALA A 468 -29.50 -5.30 0.05
CA ALA A 468 -30.53 -4.96 -0.94
C ALA A 468 -30.23 -5.57 -2.33
N ARG A 469 -28.94 -5.83 -2.62
CA ARG A 469 -28.51 -6.51 -3.85
C ARG A 469 -28.54 -8.04 -3.71
N TRP A 470 -28.29 -8.55 -2.50
CA TRP A 470 -28.25 -9.99 -2.22
C TRP A 470 -29.63 -10.60 -1.97
N GLN A 471 -30.54 -9.88 -1.31
CA GLN A 471 -31.90 -10.37 -1.08
C GLN A 471 -32.67 -10.66 -2.37
N ASN A 472 -32.33 -10.02 -3.49
CA ASN A 472 -32.95 -10.25 -4.79
C ASN A 472 -32.28 -11.34 -5.63
N LYS A 473 -31.15 -11.93 -5.18
CA LYS A 473 -30.41 -12.97 -5.93
C LYS A 473 -30.38 -14.34 -5.23
N VAL A 474 -30.92 -14.46 -4.02
CA VAL A 474 -30.97 -15.70 -3.24
C VAL A 474 -32.40 -16.33 -3.24
N ASN A 475 -33.33 -15.72 -3.98
CA ASN A 475 -34.65 -16.30 -4.26
C ASN A 475 -34.73 -16.86 -5.68
#